data_785441bcbc698007ae1f5f05d3b9191a
#
_entry.id   785441bcbc698007ae1f5f05d3b9191a
#
_cell.length_a   1.000
_cell.length_b   1.000
_cell.length_c   1.000
_cell.angle_alpha   90.00
_cell.angle_beta   90.00
_cell.angle_gamma   90.00
#
_symmetry.space_group_name_H-M   'P 1'
#
loop_
_entity.id
_entity.type
_entity.pdbx_description
1 polymer ?
#
loop_
_entity_poly.entity_id
_entity_poly.type
_entity_poly.pdbx_seq_one_letter_code
_entity_poly.pdbx_strand_id
1 'polypeptide(L)'
;MAFNSFGNLLKLTTYGESHGTAIGGVIDGFPAGLVVDFDAIQEELNRRKPGQSAIVTQRKEPDTVEFLSGIFEGITTGTSIGFIIKNTNQKSHDYSHNTDVYRPSHADFTYDKKFGIRDYRGGGRSSARETANWVVA
;
A
#
# COMPACT_ATOMS: atom_id res chain seq x y z
N MET A 1 18.16 -1.47 -8.04
CA MET A 1 17.40 -0.82 -6.96
C MET A 1 16.04 -0.38 -7.48
N ALA A 2 15.03 -0.45 -6.64
CA ALA A 2 13.68 0.02 -6.97
C ALA A 2 13.47 1.43 -6.42
N PHE A 3 12.75 2.24 -7.19
CA PHE A 3 12.31 3.55 -6.72
C PHE A 3 10.89 3.43 -6.19
N ASN A 4 10.69 3.78 -4.92
CA ASN A 4 9.40 3.74 -4.24
C ASN A 4 8.84 5.15 -3.99
N SER A 5 9.43 6.14 -4.63
CA SER A 5 9.06 7.55 -4.51
C SER A 5 8.57 8.10 -5.84
N PHE A 6 7.51 8.88 -5.79
CA PHE A 6 6.88 9.53 -6.92
C PHE A 6 6.63 11.00 -6.61
N GLY A 7 6.80 11.88 -7.60
CA GLY A 7 6.59 13.32 -7.49
C GLY A 7 7.88 14.11 -7.24
N ASN A 8 7.76 15.42 -7.26
CA ASN A 8 8.85 16.37 -7.05
C ASN A 8 8.59 17.30 -5.87
N LEU A 9 7.73 18.31 -6.02
CA LEU A 9 7.37 19.24 -4.94
C LEU A 9 6.46 18.54 -3.93
N LEU A 10 5.42 17.86 -4.41
CA LEU A 10 4.64 16.91 -3.63
C LEU A 10 5.19 15.53 -3.95
N LYS A 11 5.65 14.82 -2.95
CA LYS A 11 6.27 13.51 -3.10
C LYS A 11 5.58 12.47 -2.24
N LEU A 12 5.25 11.34 -2.87
CA LEU A 12 4.78 10.14 -2.18
C LEU A 12 5.89 9.09 -2.19
N THR A 13 6.25 8.61 -1.03
CA THR A 13 7.11 7.42 -0.88
C THR A 13 6.31 6.31 -0.22
N THR A 14 6.20 5.16 -0.87
CA THR A 14 5.44 4.01 -0.36
C THR A 14 6.34 2.93 0.19
N TYR A 15 5.83 2.15 1.13
CA TYR A 15 6.53 1.03 1.77
C TYR A 15 5.57 -0.11 2.09
N GLY A 16 6.15 -1.25 2.47
CA GLY A 16 5.41 -2.43 2.89
C GLY A 16 5.12 -3.41 1.76
N GLU A 17 4.68 -4.59 2.12
CA GLU A 17 4.33 -5.68 1.23
C GLU A 17 2.90 -6.17 1.49
N SER A 18 2.25 -6.68 0.44
CA SER A 18 0.82 -7.07 0.50
C SER A 18 0.53 -8.17 1.51
N HIS A 19 1.48 -9.04 1.79
CA HIS A 19 1.37 -10.13 2.77
C HIS A 19 2.35 -9.96 3.95
N GLY A 20 2.96 -8.78 4.07
CA GLY A 20 3.70 -8.36 5.26
C GLY A 20 2.76 -7.83 6.34
N THR A 21 3.32 -7.17 7.34
CA THR A 21 2.58 -6.61 8.48
C THR A 21 1.63 -5.50 8.06
N ALA A 22 2.06 -4.64 7.15
CA ALA A 22 1.34 -3.46 6.72
C ALA A 22 1.87 -2.94 5.38
N ILE A 23 1.09 -2.08 4.76
CA ILE A 23 1.53 -1.16 3.71
C ILE A 23 1.34 0.26 4.19
N GLY A 24 2.01 1.22 3.59
CA GLY A 24 1.87 2.62 3.97
C GLY A 24 2.68 3.54 3.07
N GLY A 25 2.73 4.79 3.48
CA GLY A 25 3.48 5.80 2.75
C GLY A 25 3.78 7.03 3.57
N VAL A 26 4.61 7.87 2.98
CA VAL A 26 4.91 9.21 3.48
C VAL A 26 4.65 10.19 2.34
N ILE A 27 3.80 11.18 2.62
CA ILE A 27 3.54 12.31 1.73
C ILE A 27 4.37 13.49 2.23
N ASP A 28 5.24 14.01 1.40
CA ASP A 28 6.11 15.14 1.71
C ASP A 28 5.83 16.31 0.77
N GLY A 29 6.02 17.54 1.27
CA GLY A 29 5.75 18.76 0.52
C GLY A 29 4.27 19.19 0.50
N PHE A 30 3.42 18.60 1.35
CA PHE A 30 2.02 19.00 1.44
C PHE A 30 1.86 20.31 2.24
N PRO A 31 1.04 21.27 1.77
CA PRO A 31 0.89 22.56 2.45
C PRO A 31 0.29 22.42 3.85
N ALA A 32 0.71 23.30 4.75
CA ALA A 32 0.10 23.43 6.08
C ALA A 32 -1.26 24.14 6.01
N GLY A 33 -2.10 23.89 7.00
CA GLY A 33 -3.35 24.64 7.21
C GLY A 33 -4.56 24.12 6.42
N LEU A 34 -4.47 22.96 5.78
CA LEU A 34 -5.58 22.37 5.06
C LEU A 34 -6.36 21.39 5.96
N VAL A 35 -7.68 21.49 5.92
CA VAL A 35 -8.57 20.56 6.62
C VAL A 35 -8.57 19.21 5.90
N VAL A 36 -8.32 18.14 6.66
CA VAL A 36 -8.34 16.77 6.14
C VAL A 36 -9.74 16.17 6.28
N ASP A 37 -10.29 15.69 5.16
CA ASP A 37 -11.56 14.96 5.16
C ASP A 37 -11.27 13.46 5.27
N PHE A 38 -11.18 12.96 6.49
CA PHE A 38 -10.91 11.54 6.77
C PHE A 38 -12.00 10.61 6.24
N ASP A 39 -13.25 11.06 6.27
CA ASP A 39 -14.37 10.25 5.79
C ASP A 39 -14.29 10.07 4.27
N ALA A 40 -13.97 11.13 3.53
CA ALA A 40 -13.76 11.06 2.09
C ALA A 40 -12.61 10.11 1.71
N ILE A 41 -11.49 10.16 2.43
CA ILE A 41 -10.36 9.26 2.22
C ILE A 41 -10.78 7.81 2.47
N GLN A 42 -11.47 7.55 3.57
CA GLN A 42 -11.94 6.21 3.90
C GLN A 42 -12.97 5.69 2.89
N GLU A 43 -13.82 6.56 2.39
CA GLU A 43 -14.80 6.21 1.36
C GLU A 43 -14.11 5.79 0.05
N GLU A 44 -13.09 6.51 -0.39
CA GLU A 44 -12.30 6.15 -1.57
C GLU A 44 -11.55 4.82 -1.36
N LEU A 45 -10.99 4.57 -0.19
CA LEU A 45 -10.41 3.28 0.16
C LEU A 45 -11.45 2.15 0.11
N ASN A 46 -12.66 2.40 0.58
CA ASN A 46 -13.76 1.44 0.53
C ASN A 46 -14.17 1.11 -0.92
N ARG A 47 -14.13 2.08 -1.83
CA ARG A 47 -14.46 1.87 -3.25
C ARG A 47 -13.52 0.90 -3.94
N ARG A 48 -12.26 0.84 -3.54
CA ARG A 48 -11.28 -0.10 -4.11
C ARG A 48 -11.30 -1.50 -3.48
N LYS A 49 -12.07 -1.74 -2.42
CA LYS A 49 -12.13 -3.06 -1.75
C LYS A 49 -12.45 -4.18 -2.73
N PRO A 50 -11.78 -5.33 -2.61
CA PRO A 50 -12.19 -6.54 -3.32
C PRO A 50 -13.62 -6.95 -2.94
N GLY A 51 -14.37 -7.50 -3.91
CA GLY A 51 -15.72 -8.02 -3.68
C GLY A 51 -16.86 -7.04 -3.98
N GLN A 52 -16.58 -5.82 -4.46
CA GLN A 52 -17.61 -4.89 -4.92
C GLN A 52 -18.14 -5.21 -6.33
N SER A 53 -17.45 -6.08 -7.06
CA SER A 53 -17.94 -6.64 -8.33
C SER A 53 -17.52 -8.11 -8.44
N ALA A 54 -18.20 -8.86 -9.32
CA ALA A 54 -17.89 -10.27 -9.59
C ALA A 54 -16.50 -10.50 -10.21
N ILE A 55 -15.83 -9.43 -10.62
CA ILE A 55 -14.55 -9.46 -11.35
C ILE A 55 -13.34 -9.30 -10.41
N VAL A 56 -13.53 -8.84 -9.18
CA VAL A 56 -12.45 -8.60 -8.20
C VAL A 56 -12.26 -9.76 -7.25
N THR A 57 -11.05 -9.87 -6.71
CA THR A 57 -10.66 -10.91 -5.77
C THR A 57 -11.53 -10.88 -4.50
N GLN A 58 -11.79 -12.06 -3.93
CA GLN A 58 -12.65 -12.20 -2.74
C GLN A 58 -11.99 -11.77 -1.41
N ARG A 59 -10.88 -11.05 -1.47
CA ARG A 59 -10.18 -10.57 -0.27
C ARG A 59 -10.99 -9.47 0.42
N LYS A 60 -11.56 -9.79 1.57
CA LYS A 60 -12.33 -8.85 2.41
C LYS A 60 -11.42 -8.26 3.48
N GLU A 61 -10.55 -7.32 3.14
CA GLU A 61 -9.78 -6.59 4.13
C GLU A 61 -10.42 -5.24 4.42
N PRO A 62 -10.54 -4.85 5.70
CA PRO A 62 -10.86 -3.48 6.05
C PRO A 62 -9.61 -2.63 5.77
N ASP A 63 -9.61 -1.83 4.70
CA ASP A 63 -8.55 -0.89 4.38
C ASP A 63 -8.70 0.37 5.25
N THR A 64 -8.45 0.24 6.55
CA THR A 64 -8.51 1.38 7.46
C THR A 64 -7.16 2.07 7.50
N VAL A 65 -7.11 3.33 7.09
CA VAL A 65 -5.90 4.14 7.15
C VAL A 65 -5.73 4.75 8.54
N GLU A 66 -4.51 4.70 9.05
CA GLU A 66 -4.08 5.36 10.29
C GLU A 66 -3.01 6.39 9.94
N PHE A 67 -3.23 7.65 10.28
CA PHE A 67 -2.25 8.72 10.09
C PHE A 67 -1.36 8.84 11.32
N LEU A 68 -0.05 8.85 11.10
CA LEU A 68 0.97 8.79 12.15
C LEU A 68 1.63 10.14 12.41
N SER A 69 1.60 11.07 11.44
CA SER A 69 2.25 12.37 11.52
C SER A 69 1.66 13.36 10.52
N GLY A 70 2.03 14.62 10.63
CA GLY A 70 1.70 15.67 9.67
C GLY A 70 0.29 16.23 9.76
N ILE A 71 -0.52 15.77 10.71
CA ILE A 71 -1.90 16.24 10.95
C ILE A 71 -2.09 16.48 12.44
N PHE A 72 -2.63 17.63 12.78
CA PHE A 72 -2.97 18.01 14.14
C PHE A 72 -4.39 18.59 14.17
N GLU A 73 -5.24 18.05 15.02
CA GLU A 73 -6.67 18.42 15.11
C GLU A 73 -7.38 18.49 13.74
N GLY A 74 -7.09 17.53 12.87
CA GLY A 74 -7.69 17.43 11.54
C GLY A 74 -7.14 18.42 10.50
N ILE A 75 -6.05 19.12 10.81
CA ILE A 75 -5.44 20.14 9.93
C ILE A 75 -3.99 19.74 9.64
N THR A 76 -3.56 19.90 8.40
CA THR A 76 -2.18 19.60 7.99
C THR A 76 -1.20 20.59 8.63
N THR A 77 -0.05 20.08 9.07
CA THR A 77 0.96 20.90 9.78
C THR A 77 2.09 21.40 8.87
N GLY A 78 2.17 20.92 7.63
CA GLY A 78 3.28 21.21 6.72
C GLY A 78 4.49 20.30 6.89
N THR A 79 4.49 19.44 7.90
CA THR A 79 5.48 18.36 8.03
C THR A 79 5.04 17.14 7.24
N SER A 80 5.92 16.14 7.09
CA SER A 80 5.60 14.93 6.36
C SER A 80 4.40 14.19 6.97
N ILE A 81 3.48 13.74 6.11
CA ILE A 81 2.29 12.99 6.51
C ILE A 81 2.61 11.50 6.34
N GLY A 82 2.84 10.82 7.46
CA GLY A 82 3.00 9.37 7.48
C GLY A 82 1.66 8.68 7.68
N PHE A 83 1.41 7.60 6.94
CA PHE A 83 0.21 6.78 7.11
C PHE A 83 0.52 5.30 6.97
N ILE A 84 -0.34 4.46 7.56
CA ILE A 84 -0.23 3.01 7.53
C ILE A 84 -1.61 2.38 7.36
N ILE A 85 -1.63 1.28 6.61
CA ILE A 85 -2.80 0.39 6.48
C ILE A 85 -2.33 -1.01 6.86
N LYS A 86 -2.83 -1.54 7.98
CA LYS A 86 -2.45 -2.86 8.48
C LYS A 86 -3.05 -3.98 7.62
N ASN A 87 -2.26 -5.02 7.39
CA ASN A 87 -2.73 -6.22 6.71
C ASN A 87 -3.33 -7.18 7.74
N THR A 88 -4.65 -7.39 7.68
CA THR A 88 -5.36 -8.22 8.65
C THR A 88 -5.59 -9.66 8.19
N ASN A 89 -5.58 -9.92 6.88
CA ASN A 89 -5.86 -11.22 6.26
C ASN A 89 -4.67 -11.72 5.43
N GLN A 90 -3.48 -11.75 6.03
CA GLN A 90 -2.32 -12.31 5.35
C GLN A 90 -2.36 -13.85 5.40
N LYS A 91 -2.30 -14.46 4.22
CA LYS A 91 -2.29 -15.93 4.06
C LYS A 91 -0.94 -16.41 3.52
N SER A 92 0.13 -16.07 4.21
CA SER A 92 1.49 -16.36 3.75
C SER A 92 1.77 -17.86 3.59
N HIS A 93 1.12 -18.71 4.39
CA HIS A 93 1.26 -20.17 4.28
C HIS A 93 0.66 -20.75 3.00
N ASP A 94 -0.33 -20.08 2.39
CA ASP A 94 -0.95 -20.51 1.14
C ASP A 94 0.01 -20.39 -0.06
N TYR A 95 1.12 -19.70 0.10
CA TYR A 95 2.09 -19.41 -0.97
C TYR A 95 3.44 -20.13 -0.80
N SER A 96 3.59 -21.00 0.19
CA SER A 96 4.84 -21.73 0.43
C SER A 96 5.30 -22.56 -0.77
N HIS A 97 4.37 -23.12 -1.53
CA HIS A 97 4.65 -23.88 -2.76
C HIS A 97 5.23 -23.03 -3.90
N ASN A 98 5.13 -21.70 -3.81
CA ASN A 98 5.66 -20.77 -4.81
C ASN A 98 7.14 -20.42 -4.60
N THR A 99 7.79 -20.97 -3.59
CA THR A 99 9.18 -20.65 -3.26
C THR A 99 10.13 -20.89 -4.43
N ASP A 100 9.96 -21.99 -5.13
CA ASP A 100 10.84 -22.42 -6.24
C ASP A 100 10.24 -22.20 -7.63
N VAL A 101 9.01 -21.65 -7.72
CA VAL A 101 8.28 -21.47 -8.98
C VAL A 101 7.89 -20.00 -9.16
N TYR A 102 8.07 -19.48 -10.37
CA TYR A 102 7.63 -18.12 -10.71
C TYR A 102 6.16 -18.11 -11.10
N ARG A 103 5.39 -17.20 -10.52
CA ARG A 103 3.97 -17.02 -10.83
C ARG A 103 3.81 -16.05 -12.00
N PRO A 104 2.96 -16.35 -12.99
CA PRO A 104 2.59 -15.39 -14.02
C PRO A 104 2.01 -14.10 -13.41
N SER A 105 2.32 -12.96 -14.01
CA SER A 105 1.80 -11.64 -13.63
C SER A 105 2.19 -11.12 -12.24
N HIS A 106 3.10 -11.78 -11.51
CA HIS A 106 3.52 -11.36 -10.17
C HIS A 106 4.97 -10.83 -10.11
N ALA A 107 5.60 -10.64 -11.26
CA ALA A 107 6.99 -10.17 -11.38
C ALA A 107 8.03 -11.01 -10.60
N ASP A 108 7.72 -12.25 -10.25
CA ASP A 108 8.58 -13.15 -9.46
C ASP A 108 9.96 -13.30 -10.07
N PHE A 109 10.02 -13.59 -11.37
CA PHE A 109 11.27 -13.71 -12.12
C PHE A 109 12.08 -12.39 -12.08
N THR A 110 11.40 -11.25 -12.27
CA THR A 110 12.04 -9.94 -12.29
C THR A 110 12.62 -9.59 -10.92
N TYR A 111 11.89 -9.85 -9.84
CA TYR A 111 12.37 -9.63 -8.47
C TYR A 111 13.59 -10.50 -8.15
N ASP A 112 13.53 -11.78 -8.50
CA ASP A 112 14.62 -12.70 -8.26
C ASP A 112 15.88 -12.31 -9.03
N LYS A 113 15.73 -11.97 -10.32
CA LYS A 113 16.85 -11.52 -11.17
C LYS A 113 17.43 -10.16 -10.78
N LYS A 114 16.59 -9.24 -10.33
CA LYS A 114 17.01 -7.87 -9.99
C LYS A 114 17.61 -7.78 -8.60
N PHE A 115 17.05 -8.49 -7.63
CA PHE A 115 17.40 -8.36 -6.21
C PHE A 115 18.06 -9.59 -5.60
N GLY A 116 18.05 -10.73 -6.30
CA GLY A 116 18.55 -12.00 -5.79
C GLY A 116 17.69 -12.64 -4.70
N ILE A 117 16.55 -12.01 -4.39
CA ILE A 117 15.56 -12.49 -3.41
C ILE A 117 14.18 -11.99 -3.79
N ARG A 118 13.15 -12.78 -3.48
CA ARG A 118 11.75 -12.36 -3.63
C ARG A 118 10.92 -12.79 -2.44
N ASP A 119 9.87 -12.03 -2.16
CA ASP A 119 8.83 -12.43 -1.21
C ASP A 119 7.80 -13.31 -1.93
N TYR A 120 7.86 -14.62 -1.69
CA TYR A 120 6.95 -15.58 -2.31
C TYR A 120 5.52 -15.55 -1.74
N ARG A 121 5.30 -14.85 -0.65
CA ARG A 121 4.05 -14.83 0.12
C ARG A 121 2.89 -14.07 -0.52
N GLY A 122 2.89 -13.86 -1.80
CA GLY A 122 1.77 -13.21 -2.48
C GLY A 122 2.15 -11.99 -3.31
N GLY A 123 3.41 -11.90 -3.71
CA GLY A 123 3.86 -10.93 -4.68
C GLY A 123 4.44 -9.64 -4.13
N GLY A 124 4.61 -9.53 -2.81
CA GLY A 124 5.27 -8.36 -2.23
C GLY A 124 4.67 -7.04 -2.71
N ARG A 125 5.50 -6.19 -3.29
CA ARG A 125 5.07 -4.89 -3.84
C ARG A 125 4.47 -4.97 -5.25
N SER A 126 4.52 -6.10 -5.91
CA SER A 126 3.89 -6.30 -7.22
C SER A 126 2.39 -6.60 -7.13
N SER A 127 1.83 -6.67 -5.92
CA SER A 127 0.41 -6.89 -5.70
C SER A 127 -0.42 -5.63 -5.92
N ALA A 128 -1.66 -5.82 -6.40
CA ALA A 128 -2.65 -4.75 -6.54
C ALA A 128 -2.97 -4.04 -5.22
N ARG A 129 -2.65 -4.63 -4.06
CA ARG A 129 -2.84 -4.01 -2.76
C ARG A 129 -2.04 -2.70 -2.61
N GLU A 130 -0.93 -2.57 -3.30
CA GLU A 130 -0.13 -1.33 -3.34
C GLU A 130 -0.96 -0.10 -3.76
N THR A 131 -2.00 -0.30 -4.55
CA THR A 131 -2.88 0.80 -4.98
C THR A 131 -3.61 1.48 -3.83
N ALA A 132 -3.75 0.84 -2.66
CA ALA A 132 -4.32 1.48 -1.47
C ALA A 132 -3.52 2.71 -1.04
N ASN A 133 -2.18 2.65 -1.13
CA ASN A 133 -1.31 3.78 -0.81
C ASN A 133 -1.53 4.98 -1.73
N TRP A 134 -1.80 4.71 -3.01
CA TRP A 134 -2.08 5.75 -4.00
C TRP A 134 -3.43 6.43 -3.77
N VAL A 135 -4.41 5.69 -3.26
CA VAL A 135 -5.74 6.23 -2.94
C VAL A 135 -5.69 7.16 -1.74
N VAL A 136 -4.84 6.86 -0.74
CA VAL A 136 -4.68 7.73 0.44
C VAL A 136 -4.00 9.05 0.08
N ALA A 137 -3.04 9.01 -0.83
CA ALA A 137 -2.27 10.18 -1.22
C ALA A 137 -3.01 11.11 -2.18
#